data_7591a85e8d641c4f952fd0f21e9b1a87
#
_entry.id   7591a85e8d641c4f952fd0f21e9b1a87
#
_cell.length_a   1.000
_cell.length_b   1.000
_cell.length_c   1.000
_cell.angle_alpha   90.00
_cell.angle_beta   90.00
_cell.angle_gamma   90.00
#
_symmetry.space_group_name_H-M   'P 1'
#
loop_
_entity.id
_entity.type
_entity.pdbx_description
1 polymer ?
#
loop_
_entity_poly.entity_id
_entity_poly.type
_entity_poly.pdbx_seq_one_letter_code
_entity_poly.pdbx_strand_id
1 'polypeptide(L)'
;LDYKVGDALGVVPENPPHIVQELIDIQGWDAEQIVTTHNGEKTLYEALKKDFEVHMANKKFVQSLAEKVVSAGMKISVKLVSRTRGTSNWNAEESSPLPPELVKSKPSEDPSEKVESLCEDTKAMEDYLWTRDYVDIMREFDVKYSPEEFFELAGRVKPRLYSIASSHDAHPGFVELTVGIVRFSYHGRDRGGLATQFMADEIGNTDQQVGVFMSPTKSFVLPEDKDTDIIMVGPGTGIAPFRAFMEQRVHDGGKGKNWLFFGDQSEKTEFYYKDTIESWLDNGDLYRFTTAWSRDQAEKIYVQHRLKEHGAEIWEWFENGAYFYICGDKTYMAKDVHRALIEIAIEHGGMSEEDATHFIEKTMMKEQKRYLRDVY
;
A
#
# COMPACT_ATOMS: atom_id res chain seq x y z
N LEU A 1 16.46 -11.50 14.32
CA LEU A 1 15.27 -11.97 13.59
C LEU A 1 15.74 -12.81 12.41
N ASP A 2 15.39 -14.11 12.38
CA ASP A 2 15.67 -14.97 11.23
C ASP A 2 14.50 -14.83 10.24
N TYR A 3 14.81 -14.68 8.96
CA TYR A 3 13.84 -14.59 7.89
C TYR A 3 14.40 -15.18 6.59
N LYS A 4 13.52 -15.46 5.66
CA LYS A 4 13.87 -15.89 4.30
C LYS A 4 13.41 -14.87 3.29
N VAL A 5 14.09 -14.82 2.14
CA VAL A 5 13.64 -13.98 1.04
C VAL A 5 12.23 -14.38 0.60
N GLY A 6 11.37 -13.41 0.38
CA GLY A 6 9.95 -13.61 0.16
C GLY A 6 9.08 -13.45 1.42
N ASP A 7 9.66 -13.45 2.62
CA ASP A 7 8.95 -13.12 3.85
C ASP A 7 8.60 -11.61 3.91
N ALA A 8 7.67 -11.27 4.78
CA ALA A 8 7.32 -9.89 5.06
C ALA A 8 7.63 -9.50 6.51
N LEU A 9 7.97 -8.24 6.74
CA LEU A 9 8.08 -7.65 8.06
C LEU A 9 6.78 -6.95 8.42
N GLY A 10 6.18 -7.34 9.54
CA GLY A 10 5.09 -6.62 10.16
C GLY A 10 5.62 -5.46 10.99
N VAL A 11 5.15 -4.24 10.71
CA VAL A 11 5.48 -3.04 11.48
C VAL A 11 4.23 -2.58 12.23
N VAL A 12 4.35 -2.38 13.54
CA VAL A 12 3.28 -1.84 14.39
C VAL A 12 3.45 -0.34 14.47
N PRO A 13 2.63 0.45 13.76
CA PRO A 13 2.77 1.91 13.76
C PRO A 13 2.14 2.53 15.01
N GLU A 14 2.53 3.77 15.29
CA GLU A 14 1.84 4.66 16.22
C GLU A 14 1.18 5.80 15.46
N ASN A 15 0.11 6.37 16.01
CA ASN A 15 -0.55 7.54 15.42
C ASN A 15 0.32 8.79 15.58
N PRO A 16 0.31 9.69 14.57
CA PRO A 16 1.06 10.94 14.66
C PRO A 16 0.64 11.77 15.88
N PRO A 17 1.60 12.26 16.69
CA PRO A 17 1.31 13.00 17.92
C PRO A 17 0.37 14.19 17.73
N HIS A 18 0.48 14.91 16.61
CA HIS A 18 -0.35 16.05 16.30
C HIS A 18 -1.82 15.70 16.06
N ILE A 19 -2.10 14.55 15.42
CA ILE A 19 -3.48 14.06 15.21
C ILE A 19 -4.10 13.63 16.54
N VAL A 20 -3.32 12.94 17.38
CA VAL A 20 -3.76 12.55 18.73
C VAL A 20 -4.11 13.77 19.57
N GLN A 21 -3.23 14.77 19.61
CA GLN A 21 -3.47 15.99 20.36
C GLN A 21 -4.67 16.76 19.82
N GLU A 22 -4.81 16.88 18.51
CA GLU A 22 -5.93 17.54 17.87
C GLU A 22 -7.28 16.87 18.20
N LEU A 23 -7.31 15.55 18.28
CA LEU A 23 -8.49 14.79 18.69
C LEU A 23 -8.84 15.04 20.16
N ILE A 24 -7.85 15.04 21.06
CA ILE A 24 -8.02 15.35 22.48
C ILE A 24 -8.58 16.76 22.65
N ASP A 25 -7.98 17.75 21.98
CA ASP A 25 -8.36 19.15 22.05
C ASP A 25 -9.80 19.40 21.57
N ILE A 26 -10.15 18.83 20.41
CA ILE A 26 -11.50 19.02 19.85
C ILE A 26 -12.58 18.37 20.73
N GLN A 27 -12.27 17.28 21.43
CA GLN A 27 -13.20 16.64 22.33
C GLN A 27 -13.20 17.25 23.73
N GLY A 28 -12.14 17.96 24.11
CA GLY A 28 -11.92 18.52 25.44
C GLY A 28 -11.61 17.45 26.49
N TRP A 29 -10.93 16.38 26.06
CA TRP A 29 -10.54 15.29 26.96
C TRP A 29 -9.31 15.67 27.79
N ASP A 30 -9.14 14.99 28.92
CA ASP A 30 -7.89 15.04 29.72
C ASP A 30 -6.91 13.99 29.20
N ALA A 31 -5.78 14.43 28.63
CA ALA A 31 -4.75 13.57 28.08
C ALA A 31 -4.14 12.59 29.09
N GLU A 32 -4.06 13.02 30.38
CA GLU A 32 -3.48 12.24 31.48
C GLU A 32 -4.52 11.33 32.17
N GLN A 33 -5.79 11.41 31.80
CA GLN A 33 -6.83 10.53 32.31
C GLN A 33 -6.43 9.05 32.08
N ILE A 34 -6.51 8.24 33.13
CA ILE A 34 -6.26 6.81 33.04
C ILE A 34 -7.48 6.12 32.42
N VAL A 35 -7.23 5.36 31.36
CA VAL A 35 -8.24 4.59 30.64
C VAL A 35 -7.81 3.13 30.54
N THR A 36 -8.80 2.24 30.44
CA THR A 36 -8.56 0.81 30.25
C THR A 36 -8.75 0.47 28.76
N THR A 37 -7.73 -0.12 28.16
CA THR A 37 -7.78 -0.60 26.76
C THR A 37 -7.59 -2.11 26.71
N HIS A 38 -7.63 -2.68 25.51
CA HIS A 38 -7.31 -4.11 25.29
C HIS A 38 -5.83 -4.45 25.58
N ASN A 39 -4.96 -3.44 25.73
CA ASN A 39 -3.55 -3.57 26.10
C ASN A 39 -3.25 -3.10 27.55
N GLY A 40 -4.29 -3.02 28.41
CA GLY A 40 -4.17 -2.64 29.81
C GLY A 40 -4.48 -1.16 30.07
N GLU A 41 -4.17 -0.75 31.32
CA GLU A 41 -4.38 0.63 31.79
C GLU A 41 -3.22 1.54 31.35
N LYS A 42 -3.55 2.73 30.88
CA LYS A 42 -2.57 3.77 30.46
C LYS A 42 -3.26 5.13 30.39
N THR A 43 -2.50 6.19 30.12
CA THR A 43 -3.09 7.50 29.86
C THR A 43 -3.90 7.49 28.57
N LEU A 44 -4.88 8.37 28.46
CA LEU A 44 -5.69 8.54 27.26
C LEU A 44 -4.81 8.87 26.04
N TYR A 45 -3.79 9.72 26.22
CA TYR A 45 -2.84 10.06 25.17
C TYR A 45 -2.13 8.79 24.62
N GLU A 46 -1.58 7.96 25.52
CA GLU A 46 -0.89 6.72 25.12
C GLU A 46 -1.85 5.71 24.48
N ALA A 47 -3.10 5.63 24.94
CA ALA A 47 -4.12 4.79 24.35
C ALA A 47 -4.44 5.19 22.90
N LEU A 48 -4.67 6.49 22.67
CA LEU A 48 -4.94 7.02 21.34
C LEU A 48 -3.70 6.95 20.42
N LYS A 49 -2.49 7.08 20.99
CA LYS A 49 -1.27 7.00 20.21
C LYS A 49 -0.98 5.58 19.73
N LYS A 50 -1.25 4.53 20.55
CA LYS A 50 -0.76 3.16 20.29
C LYS A 50 -1.84 2.11 20.07
N ASP A 51 -3.05 2.29 20.61
CA ASP A 51 -4.03 1.21 20.65
C ASP A 51 -5.15 1.37 19.62
N PHE A 52 -5.52 2.62 19.28
CA PHE A 52 -6.65 2.91 18.39
C PHE A 52 -6.20 3.67 17.13
N GLU A 53 -6.71 3.28 15.98
CA GLU A 53 -6.41 3.91 14.69
C GLU A 53 -7.22 5.21 14.57
N VAL A 54 -6.56 6.37 14.73
CA VAL A 54 -7.24 7.68 14.76
C VAL A 54 -7.10 8.48 13.45
N HIS A 55 -6.22 8.06 12.55
CA HIS A 55 -5.93 8.77 11.30
C HIS A 55 -6.95 8.51 10.19
N MET A 56 -7.81 7.51 10.33
CA MET A 56 -8.90 7.18 9.39
C MET A 56 -10.17 6.83 10.14
N ALA A 57 -11.25 7.54 9.85
CA ALA A 57 -12.56 7.21 10.38
C ALA A 57 -13.13 5.95 9.69
N ASN A 58 -14.05 5.29 10.34
CA ASN A 58 -14.69 4.09 9.84
C ASN A 58 -16.22 4.24 9.71
N LYS A 59 -16.84 3.32 8.97
CA LYS A 59 -18.28 3.31 8.74
C LYS A 59 -19.11 3.26 10.04
N LYS A 60 -18.64 2.48 11.04
CA LYS A 60 -19.32 2.33 12.34
C LYS A 60 -19.43 3.69 13.06
N PHE A 61 -18.37 4.51 12.96
CA PHE A 61 -18.38 5.85 13.53
C PHE A 61 -19.40 6.76 12.83
N VAL A 62 -19.44 6.79 11.50
CA VAL A 62 -20.43 7.61 10.76
C VAL A 62 -21.86 7.13 11.06
N GLN A 63 -22.08 5.83 11.17
CA GLN A 63 -23.40 5.30 11.57
C GLN A 63 -23.82 5.74 12.98
N SER A 64 -22.89 5.82 13.93
CA SER A 64 -23.19 6.30 15.28
C SER A 64 -23.59 7.78 15.32
N LEU A 65 -23.12 8.58 14.33
CA LEU A 65 -23.55 9.98 14.20
C LEU A 65 -25.04 10.10 13.93
N ALA A 66 -25.63 9.21 13.14
CA ALA A 66 -27.06 9.24 12.85
C ALA A 66 -27.89 9.23 14.14
N GLU A 67 -27.51 8.40 15.12
CA GLU A 67 -28.18 8.32 16.41
C GLU A 67 -27.99 9.60 17.27
N LYS A 68 -26.77 10.17 17.25
CA LYS A 68 -26.44 11.38 18.03
C LYS A 68 -27.05 12.66 17.42
N VAL A 69 -26.97 12.82 16.09
CA VAL A 69 -27.50 14.01 15.39
C VAL A 69 -29.04 14.04 15.42
N VAL A 70 -29.69 12.90 15.19
CA VAL A 70 -31.16 12.79 15.25
C VAL A 70 -31.68 13.01 16.66
N SER A 71 -31.01 12.46 17.67
CA SER A 71 -31.45 12.63 19.10
C SER A 71 -31.22 14.03 19.64
N ALA A 72 -30.29 14.81 19.10
CA ALA A 72 -29.95 16.16 19.56
C ALA A 72 -30.88 17.26 19.02
N GLY A 73 -31.70 16.99 18.00
CA GLY A 73 -32.61 17.98 17.38
C GLY A 73 -31.91 19.28 16.91
N MET A 74 -30.61 19.16 16.57
CA MET A 74 -29.72 20.28 16.34
C MET A 74 -29.92 20.91 14.95
N LYS A 75 -30.41 22.13 14.89
CA LYS A 75 -30.29 22.96 13.69
C LYS A 75 -28.91 23.61 13.67
N ILE A 76 -28.04 23.15 12.81
CA ILE A 76 -26.67 23.68 12.68
C ILE A 76 -26.59 24.69 11.55
N SER A 77 -26.04 25.90 11.85
CA SER A 77 -25.69 26.92 10.89
C SER A 77 -24.22 26.74 10.45
N VAL A 78 -23.98 26.30 9.22
CA VAL A 78 -22.64 26.19 8.67
C VAL A 78 -22.15 27.54 8.15
N LYS A 79 -21.12 28.12 8.80
CA LYS A 79 -20.36 29.25 8.25
C LYS A 79 -19.20 28.71 7.41
N LEU A 80 -19.37 28.78 6.10
CA LEU A 80 -18.26 28.54 5.15
C LEU A 80 -17.24 29.69 5.25
N VAL A 81 -16.02 29.38 5.71
CA VAL A 81 -14.87 30.28 5.58
C VAL A 81 -14.04 29.80 4.41
N SER A 82 -14.20 30.44 3.24
CA SER A 82 -13.31 30.23 2.10
C SER A 82 -11.97 30.92 2.40
N ARG A 83 -10.91 30.15 2.59
CA ARG A 83 -9.54 30.66 2.53
C ARG A 83 -8.92 30.33 1.18
N THR A 84 -8.50 31.38 0.50
CA THR A 84 -7.78 31.36 -0.75
C THR A 84 -6.44 30.61 -0.67
N ARG A 85 -6.16 29.89 -1.72
CA ARG A 85 -5.00 29.07 -2.04
C ARG A 85 -3.66 29.71 -1.67
N GLY A 86 -2.86 29.00 -0.88
CA GLY A 86 -1.41 29.13 -0.92
C GLY A 86 -0.87 28.02 -1.83
N THR A 87 -0.12 28.43 -2.85
CA THR A 87 0.49 27.54 -3.85
C THR A 87 1.66 26.80 -3.25
N SER A 88 1.50 25.51 -2.95
CA SER A 88 2.60 24.56 -2.96
C SER A 88 2.43 23.68 -4.18
N ASN A 89 3.49 23.56 -4.98
CA ASN A 89 3.54 22.82 -6.24
C ASN A 89 3.51 21.29 -6.04
N TRP A 90 2.46 20.81 -5.40
CA TRP A 90 2.14 19.39 -5.33
C TRP A 90 0.73 19.21 -5.88
N ASN A 91 0.61 18.75 -7.10
CA ASN A 91 -0.67 18.44 -7.73
C ASN A 91 -1.20 17.14 -7.12
N ALA A 92 -2.02 17.24 -6.08
CA ALA A 92 -2.79 16.12 -5.53
C ALA A 92 -3.74 15.48 -6.57
N GLU A 93 -4.01 16.17 -7.69
CA GLU A 93 -4.82 15.66 -8.80
C GLU A 93 -4.12 14.58 -9.63
N GLU A 94 -2.79 14.42 -9.52
CA GLU A 94 -2.04 13.46 -10.35
C GLU A 94 -1.65 12.16 -9.64
N SER A 95 -1.76 12.07 -8.32
CA SER A 95 -1.34 10.88 -7.56
C SER A 95 -2.48 9.96 -7.11
N SER A 96 -3.73 10.35 -7.33
CA SER A 96 -4.91 9.49 -7.08
C SER A 96 -5.95 9.74 -8.16
N PRO A 97 -6.42 8.72 -8.90
CA PRO A 97 -7.50 8.91 -9.87
C PRO A 97 -8.83 8.99 -9.13
N LEU A 98 -9.12 10.14 -8.51
CA LEU A 98 -10.49 10.45 -8.16
C LEU A 98 -11.21 10.90 -9.44
N PRO A 99 -12.35 10.28 -9.78
CA PRO A 99 -13.15 10.75 -10.92
C PRO A 99 -13.54 12.21 -10.73
N PRO A 100 -13.52 13.04 -11.79
CA PRO A 100 -13.89 14.47 -11.71
C PRO A 100 -15.33 14.75 -11.27
N GLU A 101 -16.15 13.73 -11.13
CA GLU A 101 -17.57 13.82 -10.79
C GLU A 101 -17.88 13.95 -9.29
N LEU A 102 -16.90 13.69 -8.41
CA LEU A 102 -17.07 13.78 -6.94
C LEU A 102 -17.25 15.21 -6.39
N VAL A 103 -17.17 16.23 -7.24
CA VAL A 103 -17.26 17.65 -6.82
C VAL A 103 -18.67 18.22 -6.95
N LYS A 104 -19.65 17.46 -7.42
CA LYS A 104 -20.98 18.02 -7.82
C LYS A 104 -22.19 17.62 -6.99
N SER A 105 -22.08 16.97 -5.86
CA SER A 105 -23.24 16.88 -4.96
C SER A 105 -23.34 18.16 -4.15
N LYS A 106 -24.42 18.93 -4.35
CA LYS A 106 -24.79 20.01 -3.41
C LYS A 106 -24.90 19.37 -2.02
N PRO A 107 -24.19 19.89 -0.98
CA PRO A 107 -24.40 19.37 0.36
C PRO A 107 -25.85 19.62 0.75
N SER A 108 -26.54 18.64 1.31
CA SER A 108 -27.80 18.90 2.03
C SER A 108 -27.45 19.86 3.19
N GLU A 109 -28.25 20.85 3.41
CA GLU A 109 -28.01 21.85 4.48
C GLU A 109 -28.27 21.26 5.89
N ASP A 110 -28.92 20.10 5.97
CA ASP A 110 -29.26 19.42 7.22
C ASP A 110 -28.24 18.28 7.49
N PRO A 111 -27.47 18.34 8.61
CA PRO A 111 -26.52 17.30 8.99
C PRO A 111 -27.11 15.90 9.14
N SER A 112 -28.39 15.80 9.57
CA SER A 112 -29.07 14.52 9.71
C SER A 112 -29.35 13.86 8.37
N GLU A 113 -29.84 14.62 7.39
CA GLU A 113 -30.08 14.14 6.02
C GLU A 113 -28.78 13.68 5.36
N LYS A 114 -27.69 14.41 5.61
CA LYS A 114 -26.37 14.04 5.10
C LYS A 114 -25.89 12.70 5.66
N VAL A 115 -25.99 12.49 6.97
CA VAL A 115 -25.57 11.22 7.60
C VAL A 115 -26.46 10.08 7.14
N GLU A 116 -27.78 10.27 7.04
CA GLU A 116 -28.71 9.26 6.53
C GLU A 116 -28.36 8.88 5.10
N SER A 117 -28.15 9.83 4.20
CA SER A 117 -27.74 9.60 2.82
C SER A 117 -26.44 8.82 2.70
N LEU A 118 -25.44 9.14 3.54
CA LEU A 118 -24.18 8.39 3.59
C LEU A 118 -24.38 6.94 4.08
N CYS A 119 -25.31 6.72 5.00
CA CYS A 119 -25.61 5.38 5.50
C CYS A 119 -26.33 4.48 4.47
N GLU A 120 -27.11 5.07 3.57
CA GLU A 120 -27.86 4.39 2.54
C GLU A 120 -27.02 4.06 1.30
N ASP A 121 -25.98 4.86 0.97
CA ASP A 121 -25.12 4.68 -0.20
C ASP A 121 -23.70 4.25 0.23
N THR A 122 -23.37 2.99 -0.05
CA THR A 122 -22.06 2.40 0.29
C THR A 122 -20.91 3.13 -0.40
N LYS A 123 -21.09 3.53 -1.68
CA LYS A 123 -20.05 4.22 -2.44
C LYS A 123 -19.86 5.64 -1.91
N ALA A 124 -20.92 6.36 -1.66
CA ALA A 124 -20.85 7.68 -1.07
C ALA A 124 -20.18 7.66 0.31
N MET A 125 -20.45 6.64 1.13
CA MET A 125 -19.78 6.40 2.40
C MET A 125 -18.26 6.18 2.24
N GLU A 126 -17.86 5.32 1.30
CA GLU A 126 -16.45 5.06 1.03
C GLU A 126 -15.73 6.32 0.56
N ASP A 127 -16.31 7.06 -0.39
CA ASP A 127 -15.77 8.31 -0.92
C ASP A 127 -15.67 9.40 0.18
N TYR A 128 -16.65 9.44 1.08
CA TYR A 128 -16.66 10.35 2.21
C TYR A 128 -15.55 10.05 3.21
N LEU A 129 -15.38 8.79 3.58
CA LEU A 129 -14.36 8.32 4.52
C LEU A 129 -12.95 8.38 3.95
N TRP A 130 -12.80 8.27 2.63
CA TRP A 130 -11.49 8.33 1.97
C TRP A 130 -10.71 9.61 2.26
N THR A 131 -11.42 10.74 2.47
CA THR A 131 -10.80 12.05 2.66
C THR A 131 -10.87 12.56 4.09
N ARG A 132 -11.43 11.79 5.05
CA ARG A 132 -11.72 12.26 6.41
C ARG A 132 -11.20 11.32 7.49
N ASP A 133 -10.62 11.94 8.53
CA ASP A 133 -10.38 11.27 9.80
C ASP A 133 -11.50 11.61 10.81
N TYR A 134 -11.36 11.11 12.03
CA TYR A 134 -12.33 11.39 13.10
C TYR A 134 -12.43 12.89 13.45
N VAL A 135 -11.30 13.59 13.41
CA VAL A 135 -11.25 15.03 13.73
C VAL A 135 -12.07 15.85 12.74
N ASP A 136 -11.96 15.54 11.43
CA ASP A 136 -12.76 16.23 10.40
C ASP A 136 -14.24 16.02 10.61
N ILE A 137 -14.64 14.77 10.87
CA ILE A 137 -16.04 14.41 11.04
C ILE A 137 -16.60 15.03 12.33
N MET A 138 -15.86 14.97 13.42
CA MET A 138 -16.27 15.58 14.70
C MET A 138 -16.43 17.11 14.59
N ARG A 139 -15.55 17.76 13.81
CA ARG A 139 -15.69 19.21 13.52
C ARG A 139 -16.87 19.52 12.63
N GLU A 140 -17.10 18.70 11.63
CA GLU A 140 -18.20 18.90 10.68
C GLU A 140 -19.57 18.80 11.35
N PHE A 141 -19.74 17.87 12.28
CA PHE A 141 -21.02 17.61 12.96
C PHE A 141 -21.10 18.19 14.37
N ASP A 142 -20.05 18.84 14.88
CA ASP A 142 -19.95 19.37 16.24
C ASP A 142 -20.41 18.38 17.33
N VAL A 143 -19.93 17.13 17.21
CA VAL A 143 -20.31 16.04 18.12
C VAL A 143 -19.23 15.77 19.16
N LYS A 144 -19.68 15.41 20.36
CA LYS A 144 -18.82 15.01 21.47
C LYS A 144 -19.07 13.57 21.86
N TYR A 145 -17.98 12.92 22.21
CA TYR A 145 -17.95 11.55 22.72
C TYR A 145 -17.16 11.50 24.03
N SER A 146 -17.49 10.56 24.92
CA SER A 146 -16.54 10.20 25.97
C SER A 146 -15.41 9.36 25.37
N PRO A 147 -14.25 9.26 26.03
CA PRO A 147 -13.19 8.34 25.58
C PRO A 147 -13.67 6.90 25.38
N GLU A 148 -14.50 6.40 26.29
CA GLU A 148 -15.04 5.04 26.24
C GLU A 148 -15.97 4.85 25.05
N GLU A 149 -16.89 5.79 24.79
CA GLU A 149 -17.74 5.76 23.60
C GLU A 149 -16.92 5.76 22.33
N PHE A 150 -15.84 6.54 22.28
CA PHE A 150 -14.95 6.61 21.13
C PHE A 150 -14.19 5.28 20.92
N PHE A 151 -13.69 4.65 21.98
CA PHE A 151 -13.00 3.36 21.91
C PHE A 151 -13.89 2.23 21.38
N GLU A 152 -15.18 2.27 21.67
CA GLU A 152 -16.14 1.30 21.12
C GLU A 152 -16.32 1.49 19.59
N LEU A 153 -16.09 2.68 19.06
CA LEU A 153 -16.29 3.02 17.66
C LEU A 153 -15.01 2.96 16.84
N ALA A 154 -13.88 3.34 17.44
CA ALA A 154 -12.58 3.37 16.77
C ALA A 154 -12.05 1.95 16.49
N GLY A 155 -11.39 1.78 15.37
CA GLY A 155 -10.65 0.57 15.07
C GLY A 155 -9.39 0.45 15.92
N ARG A 156 -8.91 -0.77 16.14
CA ARG A 156 -7.58 -0.99 16.75
C ARG A 156 -6.50 -0.72 15.73
N VAL A 157 -5.36 -0.21 16.18
CA VAL A 157 -4.16 -0.10 15.34
C VAL A 157 -3.81 -1.49 14.81
N LYS A 158 -3.63 -1.57 13.49
CA LYS A 158 -3.24 -2.82 12.82
C LYS A 158 -1.80 -2.69 12.34
N PRO A 159 -1.01 -3.75 12.47
CA PRO A 159 0.29 -3.81 11.79
C PRO A 159 0.14 -3.69 10.28
N ARG A 160 1.18 -3.17 9.63
CA ARG A 160 1.30 -3.17 8.16
C ARG A 160 2.41 -4.13 7.77
N LEU A 161 2.15 -4.94 6.75
CA LEU A 161 3.14 -5.88 6.22
C LEU A 161 3.88 -5.24 5.05
N TYR A 162 5.20 -5.43 5.04
CA TYR A 162 6.09 -4.98 3.98
C TYR A 162 6.94 -6.15 3.52
N SER A 163 6.96 -6.43 2.22
CA SER A 163 7.87 -7.42 1.65
C SER A 163 9.30 -7.02 1.95
N ILE A 164 10.10 -7.95 2.47
CA ILE A 164 11.48 -7.68 2.84
C ILE A 164 12.32 -7.50 1.58
N ALA A 165 13.17 -6.47 1.58
CA ALA A 165 13.99 -6.06 0.45
C ALA A 165 15.47 -6.46 0.57
N SER A 166 15.84 -7.30 1.54
CA SER A 166 17.20 -7.80 1.77
C SER A 166 17.25 -9.31 1.94
N SER A 167 18.39 -9.91 1.67
CA SER A 167 18.69 -11.30 2.03
C SER A 167 19.38 -11.34 3.39
N HIS A 168 18.87 -12.17 4.32
CA HIS A 168 19.48 -12.39 5.62
C HIS A 168 20.87 -13.02 5.51
N ASP A 169 21.04 -13.93 4.54
CA ASP A 169 22.30 -14.64 4.35
C ASP A 169 23.39 -13.73 3.77
N ALA A 170 22.99 -12.80 2.86
CA ALA A 170 23.91 -11.81 2.30
C ALA A 170 24.21 -10.66 3.28
N HIS A 171 23.25 -10.28 4.13
CA HIS A 171 23.35 -9.15 5.07
C HIS A 171 22.87 -9.54 6.48
N PRO A 172 23.64 -10.39 7.21
CA PRO A 172 23.25 -10.84 8.54
C PRO A 172 23.03 -9.68 9.52
N GLY A 173 21.94 -9.75 10.28
CA GLY A 173 21.63 -8.77 11.32
C GLY A 173 20.83 -7.54 10.86
N PHE A 174 20.52 -7.45 9.58
CA PHE A 174 19.73 -6.36 9.01
C PHE A 174 18.46 -6.88 8.33
N VAL A 175 17.41 -6.06 8.36
CA VAL A 175 16.19 -6.21 7.57
C VAL A 175 15.96 -4.89 6.85
N GLU A 176 15.96 -4.90 5.53
CA GLU A 176 15.70 -3.71 4.74
C GLU A 176 14.31 -3.76 4.10
N LEU A 177 13.68 -2.61 4.00
CA LEU A 177 12.35 -2.44 3.40
C LEU A 177 12.41 -1.38 2.29
N THR A 178 11.58 -1.56 1.26
CA THR A 178 11.30 -0.51 0.27
C THR A 178 9.93 0.08 0.58
N VAL A 179 9.89 1.32 1.06
CA VAL A 179 8.66 1.94 1.54
C VAL A 179 8.35 3.22 0.78
N GLY A 180 7.23 3.24 0.08
CA GLY A 180 6.69 4.47 -0.50
C GLY A 180 6.01 5.32 0.57
N ILE A 181 6.49 6.53 0.80
CA ILE A 181 5.91 7.44 1.79
C ILE A 181 4.66 8.08 1.19
N VAL A 182 3.51 7.82 1.80
CA VAL A 182 2.24 8.41 1.39
C VAL A 182 2.00 9.70 2.15
N ARG A 183 1.85 10.82 1.43
CA ARG A 183 1.49 12.14 1.98
C ARG A 183 0.45 12.80 1.08
N PHE A 184 -0.55 13.40 1.70
CA PHE A 184 -1.63 14.09 0.99
C PHE A 184 -2.26 15.17 1.87
N SER A 185 -3.01 16.09 1.26
CA SER A 185 -3.75 17.15 1.97
C SER A 185 -5.21 17.13 1.57
N TYR A 186 -6.10 16.99 2.55
CA TYR A 186 -7.55 17.14 2.39
C TYR A 186 -8.12 18.06 3.48
N HIS A 187 -9.12 18.82 3.14
CA HIS A 187 -9.82 19.73 4.06
C HIS A 187 -8.89 20.72 4.79
N GLY A 188 -7.77 21.11 4.12
CA GLY A 188 -6.77 22.03 4.67
C GLY A 188 -5.87 21.43 5.76
N ARG A 189 -5.81 20.09 5.87
CA ARG A 189 -4.97 19.35 6.82
C ARG A 189 -4.04 18.40 6.07
N ASP A 190 -2.77 18.38 6.48
CA ASP A 190 -1.77 17.46 5.97
C ASP A 190 -1.91 16.10 6.64
N ARG A 191 -1.80 15.04 5.85
CA ARG A 191 -1.97 13.65 6.25
C ARG A 191 -1.07 12.72 5.49
N GLY A 192 -1.04 11.47 5.89
CA GLY A 192 -0.33 10.43 5.19
C GLY A 192 -0.70 9.04 5.65
N GLY A 193 -0.06 8.05 5.07
CA GLY A 193 -0.21 6.67 5.48
C GLY A 193 0.35 6.46 6.89
N LEU A 194 -0.45 5.90 7.81
CA LEU A 194 -0.09 5.74 9.22
C LEU A 194 1.32 5.15 9.42
N ALA A 195 1.58 3.99 8.85
CA ALA A 195 2.87 3.31 9.06
C ALA A 195 4.00 3.96 8.27
N THR A 196 3.74 4.51 7.07
CA THR A 196 4.77 5.14 6.25
C THR A 196 5.23 6.47 6.84
N GLN A 197 4.32 7.28 7.39
CA GLN A 197 4.68 8.50 8.14
C GLN A 197 5.39 8.15 9.45
N PHE A 198 4.89 7.18 10.21
CA PHE A 198 5.52 6.74 11.45
C PHE A 198 6.98 6.34 11.23
N MET A 199 7.25 5.52 10.19
CA MET A 199 8.63 5.13 9.86
C MET A 199 9.49 6.32 9.42
N ALA A 200 8.96 7.22 8.61
CA ALA A 200 9.71 8.34 8.05
C ALA A 200 9.96 9.47 9.06
N ASP A 201 8.94 9.81 9.86
CA ASP A 201 8.96 11.02 10.69
C ASP A 201 9.35 10.74 12.14
N GLU A 202 8.93 9.58 12.68
CA GLU A 202 9.19 9.23 14.08
C GLU A 202 10.43 8.32 14.20
N ILE A 203 10.50 7.21 13.44
CA ILE A 203 11.61 6.25 13.55
C ILE A 203 12.87 6.81 12.88
N GLY A 204 12.77 7.38 11.69
CA GLY A 204 13.91 7.86 10.90
C GLY A 204 14.67 9.02 11.55
N ASN A 205 14.04 9.76 12.48
CA ASN A 205 14.58 10.96 13.10
C ASN A 205 14.86 10.81 14.61
N THR A 206 14.60 9.65 15.20
CA THR A 206 14.74 9.42 16.64
C THR A 206 15.35 8.06 16.92
N ASP A 207 15.76 7.80 18.17
CA ASP A 207 16.17 6.49 18.66
C ASP A 207 14.97 5.64 19.13
N GLN A 208 13.76 5.96 18.68
CA GLN A 208 12.54 5.25 19.07
C GLN A 208 12.57 3.82 18.55
N GLN A 209 12.24 2.87 19.42
CA GLN A 209 12.06 1.48 19.02
C GLN A 209 10.69 1.26 18.39
N VAL A 210 10.64 0.42 17.37
CA VAL A 210 9.42 0.03 16.69
C VAL A 210 9.10 -1.44 16.94
N GLY A 211 7.84 -1.73 17.23
CA GLY A 211 7.36 -3.11 17.30
C GLY A 211 7.32 -3.76 15.93
N VAL A 212 8.05 -4.86 15.75
CA VAL A 212 8.08 -5.61 14.50
C VAL A 212 7.90 -7.11 14.75
N PHE A 213 7.41 -7.82 13.73
CA PHE A 213 7.36 -9.28 13.72
C PHE A 213 7.56 -9.81 12.30
N MET A 214 8.04 -11.04 12.21
CA MET A 214 8.18 -11.72 10.93
C MET A 214 6.86 -12.35 10.51
N SER A 215 6.51 -12.19 9.25
CA SER A 215 5.37 -12.84 8.60
C SER A 215 5.89 -13.77 7.49
N PRO A 216 6.07 -15.06 7.80
CA PRO A 216 6.64 -16.01 6.84
C PRO A 216 5.75 -16.19 5.62
N THR A 217 6.35 -16.18 4.44
CA THR A 217 5.65 -16.54 3.20
C THR A 217 5.31 -18.02 3.16
N LYS A 218 4.17 -18.35 2.53
CA LYS A 218 3.78 -19.75 2.32
C LYS A 218 4.14 -20.27 0.92
N SER A 219 4.31 -19.37 -0.03
CA SER A 219 4.43 -19.75 -1.44
C SER A 219 5.33 -18.85 -2.28
N PHE A 220 5.61 -17.64 -1.84
CA PHE A 220 6.42 -16.67 -2.60
C PHE A 220 7.91 -16.90 -2.29
N VAL A 221 8.45 -18.01 -2.81
CA VAL A 221 9.81 -18.49 -2.52
C VAL A 221 10.60 -18.67 -3.81
N LEU A 222 11.93 -18.60 -3.72
CA LEU A 222 12.82 -18.94 -4.83
C LEU A 222 12.70 -20.43 -5.21
N PRO A 223 13.02 -20.82 -6.47
CA PRO A 223 13.11 -22.23 -6.85
C PRO A 223 14.12 -22.96 -5.97
N GLU A 224 13.85 -24.24 -5.68
CA GLU A 224 14.82 -25.10 -4.96
C GLU A 224 16.13 -25.28 -5.73
N ASP A 225 16.02 -25.42 -7.05
CA ASP A 225 17.18 -25.43 -7.94
C ASP A 225 17.57 -23.98 -8.27
N LYS A 226 18.73 -23.57 -7.72
CA LYS A 226 19.29 -22.22 -7.90
C LYS A 226 19.69 -21.91 -9.35
N ASP A 227 19.80 -22.93 -10.20
CA ASP A 227 20.13 -22.77 -11.61
C ASP A 227 18.88 -22.61 -12.49
N THR A 228 17.68 -22.60 -11.89
CA THR A 228 16.43 -22.29 -12.59
C THR A 228 16.36 -20.80 -12.96
N ASP A 229 15.96 -20.50 -14.19
CA ASP A 229 15.72 -19.14 -14.67
C ASP A 229 14.49 -18.52 -14.01
N ILE A 230 14.55 -17.21 -13.70
CA ILE A 230 13.42 -16.49 -13.09
C ILE A 230 13.13 -15.18 -13.80
N ILE A 231 11.84 -14.89 -13.97
CA ILE A 231 11.30 -13.59 -14.42
C ILE A 231 10.61 -12.93 -13.24
N MET A 232 10.99 -11.69 -12.95
CA MET A 232 10.48 -10.91 -11.83
C MET A 232 9.82 -9.64 -12.35
N VAL A 233 8.58 -9.35 -11.92
CA VAL A 233 7.83 -8.15 -12.32
C VAL A 233 7.42 -7.38 -11.07
N GLY A 234 8.07 -6.25 -10.82
CA GLY A 234 7.89 -5.45 -9.60
C GLY A 234 7.97 -3.95 -9.83
N PRO A 235 6.90 -3.33 -10.33
CA PRO A 235 6.85 -1.88 -10.46
C PRO A 235 6.72 -1.19 -9.09
N GLY A 236 7.29 0.00 -8.97
CA GLY A 236 7.28 0.79 -7.75
C GLY A 236 7.92 0.03 -6.58
N THR A 237 7.28 0.09 -5.42
CA THR A 237 7.73 -0.66 -4.23
C THR A 237 7.63 -2.18 -4.36
N GLY A 238 6.98 -2.69 -5.40
CA GLY A 238 6.96 -4.11 -5.75
C GLY A 238 8.34 -4.69 -6.09
N ILE A 239 9.37 -3.85 -6.28
CA ILE A 239 10.76 -4.29 -6.44
C ILE A 239 11.34 -4.92 -5.16
N ALA A 240 10.77 -4.63 -3.99
CA ALA A 240 11.32 -5.02 -2.69
C ALA A 240 11.72 -6.51 -2.60
N PRO A 241 10.82 -7.50 -2.79
CA PRO A 241 11.21 -8.90 -2.68
C PRO A 241 12.18 -9.34 -3.78
N PHE A 242 12.19 -8.66 -4.92
CA PHE A 242 13.10 -9.00 -6.02
C PHE A 242 14.53 -8.55 -5.77
N ARG A 243 14.72 -7.43 -5.05
CA ARG A 243 16.03 -7.08 -4.55
C ARG A 243 16.56 -8.15 -3.60
N ALA A 244 15.73 -8.61 -2.66
CA ALA A 244 16.09 -9.71 -1.76
C ALA A 244 16.40 -11.02 -2.51
N PHE A 245 15.61 -11.36 -3.54
CA PHE A 245 15.85 -12.53 -4.38
C PHE A 245 17.18 -12.43 -5.11
N MET A 246 17.52 -11.28 -5.67
CA MET A 246 18.80 -11.08 -6.34
C MET A 246 19.97 -11.21 -5.36
N GLU A 247 19.91 -10.57 -4.21
CA GLU A 247 20.96 -10.70 -3.18
C GLU A 247 21.17 -12.16 -2.75
N GLN A 248 20.08 -12.91 -2.53
CA GLN A 248 20.15 -14.32 -2.16
C GLN A 248 20.78 -15.16 -3.29
N ARG A 249 20.34 -14.96 -4.53
CA ARG A 249 20.84 -15.74 -5.68
C ARG A 249 22.31 -15.45 -5.98
N VAL A 250 22.75 -14.21 -5.83
CA VAL A 250 24.17 -13.83 -5.92
C VAL A 250 24.96 -14.49 -4.79
N HIS A 251 24.48 -14.44 -3.56
CA HIS A 251 25.11 -15.11 -2.42
C HIS A 251 25.24 -16.62 -2.63
N ASP A 252 24.21 -17.27 -3.13
CA ASP A 252 24.18 -18.74 -3.36
C ASP A 252 24.99 -19.18 -4.58
N GLY A 253 25.38 -18.25 -5.46
CA GLY A 253 26.16 -18.50 -6.66
C GLY A 253 25.44 -19.37 -7.70
N GLY A 254 24.11 -19.23 -7.81
CA GLY A 254 23.29 -19.89 -8.84
C GLY A 254 23.59 -19.37 -10.24
N LYS A 255 23.45 -20.25 -11.27
CA LYS A 255 23.70 -19.91 -12.67
C LYS A 255 22.44 -19.58 -13.47
N GLY A 256 21.26 -19.78 -12.89
CA GLY A 256 20.00 -19.44 -13.52
C GLY A 256 19.92 -17.95 -13.83
N LYS A 257 19.40 -17.62 -14.99
CA LYS A 257 19.24 -16.23 -15.44
C LYS A 257 18.17 -15.51 -14.62
N ASN A 258 18.39 -14.23 -14.37
CA ASN A 258 17.50 -13.34 -13.64
C ASN A 258 17.04 -12.23 -14.59
N TRP A 259 15.74 -12.12 -14.86
CA TRP A 259 15.18 -11.05 -15.68
C TRP A 259 14.21 -10.22 -14.85
N LEU A 260 14.53 -8.95 -14.65
CA LEU A 260 13.72 -8.03 -13.85
C LEU A 260 13.02 -7.02 -14.74
N PHE A 261 11.70 -6.96 -14.61
CA PHE A 261 10.84 -5.92 -15.16
C PHE A 261 10.48 -4.93 -14.04
N PHE A 262 10.86 -3.69 -14.23
CA PHE A 262 10.58 -2.59 -13.31
C PHE A 262 9.78 -1.49 -14.01
N GLY A 263 8.95 -0.76 -13.30
CA GLY A 263 8.22 0.37 -13.82
C GLY A 263 7.84 1.35 -12.74
N ASP A 264 7.83 2.65 -13.10
CA ASP A 264 7.32 3.71 -12.26
C ASP A 264 6.96 4.93 -13.15
N GLN A 265 6.83 6.13 -12.57
CA GLN A 265 6.43 7.33 -13.28
C GLN A 265 7.55 7.88 -14.18
N SER A 266 8.74 8.12 -13.63
CA SER A 266 9.87 8.70 -14.33
C SER A 266 11.20 8.08 -13.92
N GLU A 267 12.06 7.79 -14.89
CA GLU A 267 13.42 7.28 -14.64
C GLU A 267 14.23 8.22 -13.75
N LYS A 268 14.05 9.51 -13.96
CA LYS A 268 14.87 10.52 -13.27
C LYS A 268 14.65 10.55 -11.76
N THR A 269 13.45 10.24 -11.30
CA THR A 269 13.04 10.40 -9.90
C THR A 269 12.74 9.08 -9.19
N GLU A 270 12.30 8.04 -9.91
CA GLU A 270 11.83 6.79 -9.34
C GLU A 270 12.66 5.56 -9.73
N PHE A 271 13.89 5.74 -10.21
CA PHE A 271 14.77 4.59 -10.44
C PHE A 271 15.41 4.12 -9.13
N TYR A 272 14.69 3.29 -8.39
CA TYR A 272 15.16 2.73 -7.13
C TYR A 272 16.31 1.75 -7.35
N TYR A 273 17.33 1.81 -6.46
CA TYR A 273 18.48 0.91 -6.46
C TYR A 273 19.31 0.92 -7.75
N LYS A 274 19.37 2.06 -8.45
CA LYS A 274 20.04 2.19 -9.75
C LYS A 274 21.45 1.60 -9.72
N ASP A 275 22.30 2.06 -8.82
CA ASP A 275 23.71 1.65 -8.76
C ASP A 275 23.86 0.13 -8.50
N THR A 276 22.97 -0.43 -7.67
CA THR A 276 22.95 -1.87 -7.37
C THR A 276 22.55 -2.68 -8.60
N ILE A 277 21.49 -2.25 -9.31
CA ILE A 277 21.00 -2.91 -10.52
C ILE A 277 22.05 -2.84 -11.64
N GLU A 278 22.68 -1.69 -11.85
CA GLU A 278 23.76 -1.52 -12.82
C GLU A 278 24.94 -2.45 -12.48
N SER A 279 25.32 -2.56 -11.19
CA SER A 279 26.36 -3.49 -10.76
C SER A 279 26.01 -4.95 -11.06
N TRP A 280 24.76 -5.38 -10.83
CA TRP A 280 24.33 -6.74 -11.16
C TRP A 280 24.34 -7.02 -12.67
N LEU A 281 24.00 -6.03 -13.49
CA LEU A 281 24.09 -6.15 -14.96
C LEU A 281 25.56 -6.27 -15.40
N ASP A 282 26.44 -5.42 -14.88
CA ASP A 282 27.86 -5.41 -15.24
C ASP A 282 28.59 -6.72 -14.84
N ASN A 283 28.21 -7.29 -13.69
CA ASN A 283 28.75 -8.55 -13.20
C ASN A 283 28.13 -9.79 -13.86
N GLY A 284 27.01 -9.63 -14.60
CA GLY A 284 26.25 -10.73 -15.18
C GLY A 284 25.34 -11.48 -14.21
N ASP A 285 25.16 -10.96 -13.00
CA ASP A 285 24.22 -11.51 -11.99
C ASP A 285 22.77 -11.29 -12.41
N LEU A 286 22.46 -10.17 -13.05
CA LEU A 286 21.19 -9.86 -13.67
C LEU A 286 21.32 -10.00 -15.19
N TYR A 287 20.61 -10.98 -15.77
CA TYR A 287 20.64 -11.22 -17.22
C TYR A 287 20.09 -10.04 -18.00
N ARG A 288 18.95 -9.47 -17.55
CA ARG A 288 18.29 -8.33 -18.20
C ARG A 288 17.47 -7.53 -17.22
N PHE A 289 17.51 -6.22 -17.41
CA PHE A 289 16.65 -5.25 -16.75
C PHE A 289 15.80 -4.53 -17.80
N THR A 290 14.48 -4.66 -17.70
CA THR A 290 13.53 -4.04 -18.63
C THR A 290 12.66 -3.04 -17.89
N THR A 291 12.63 -1.79 -18.37
CA THR A 291 11.93 -0.70 -17.68
C THR A 291 10.70 -0.19 -18.42
N ALA A 292 9.73 0.29 -17.65
CA ALA A 292 8.51 0.93 -18.14
C ALA A 292 8.28 2.22 -17.35
N TRP A 293 8.62 3.35 -17.97
CA TRP A 293 8.41 4.68 -17.40
C TRP A 293 7.11 5.28 -17.94
N SER A 294 6.12 5.48 -17.06
CA SER A 294 4.78 5.84 -17.51
C SER A 294 4.58 7.32 -17.85
N ARG A 295 5.53 8.19 -17.47
CA ARG A 295 5.44 9.65 -17.69
C ARG A 295 6.61 10.26 -18.45
N ASP A 296 7.58 9.47 -18.92
CA ASP A 296 8.74 9.99 -19.66
C ASP A 296 8.45 10.19 -21.15
N GLN A 297 7.28 9.77 -21.62
CA GLN A 297 6.80 9.94 -22.99
C GLN A 297 5.29 10.25 -23.01
N ALA A 298 4.77 10.65 -24.20
CA ALA A 298 3.38 11.04 -24.37
C ALA A 298 2.37 9.90 -24.05
N GLU A 299 2.70 8.67 -24.45
CA GLU A 299 1.89 7.50 -24.18
C GLU A 299 2.38 6.77 -22.93
N LYS A 300 1.44 6.38 -22.06
CA LYS A 300 1.80 5.65 -20.84
C LYS A 300 2.26 4.24 -21.16
N ILE A 301 3.48 3.92 -20.77
CA ILE A 301 4.05 2.58 -20.89
C ILE A 301 4.13 1.96 -19.50
N TYR A 302 3.56 0.75 -19.36
CA TYR A 302 3.57 -0.04 -18.13
C TYR A 302 4.25 -1.39 -18.36
N VAL A 303 4.56 -2.11 -17.30
CA VAL A 303 5.28 -3.40 -17.36
C VAL A 303 4.60 -4.44 -18.25
N GLN A 304 3.26 -4.48 -18.30
CA GLN A 304 2.54 -5.41 -19.19
C GLN A 304 2.78 -5.15 -20.68
N HIS A 305 3.06 -3.91 -21.09
CA HIS A 305 3.43 -3.59 -22.47
C HIS A 305 4.81 -4.16 -22.80
N ARG A 306 5.77 -4.01 -21.86
CA ARG A 306 7.10 -4.58 -22.01
C ARG A 306 7.11 -6.11 -22.02
N LEU A 307 6.24 -6.75 -21.23
CA LEU A 307 6.07 -8.20 -21.27
C LEU A 307 5.63 -8.67 -22.67
N LYS A 308 4.67 -7.99 -23.28
CA LYS A 308 4.21 -8.30 -24.63
C LYS A 308 5.29 -8.09 -25.69
N GLU A 309 6.05 -6.99 -25.61
CA GLU A 309 7.18 -6.72 -26.51
C GLU A 309 8.22 -7.86 -26.51
N HIS A 310 8.39 -8.52 -25.38
CA HIS A 310 9.30 -9.64 -25.20
C HIS A 310 8.59 -11.01 -25.17
N GLY A 311 7.36 -11.09 -25.64
CA GLY A 311 6.50 -12.25 -25.48
C GLY A 311 7.10 -13.55 -25.97
N ALA A 312 7.74 -13.55 -27.15
CA ALA A 312 8.37 -14.73 -27.72
C ALA A 312 9.48 -15.32 -26.81
N GLU A 313 10.35 -14.45 -26.28
CA GLU A 313 11.44 -14.88 -25.37
C GLU A 313 10.88 -15.35 -24.02
N ILE A 314 9.86 -14.66 -23.49
CA ILE A 314 9.17 -15.08 -22.24
C ILE A 314 8.53 -16.44 -22.43
N TRP A 315 7.92 -16.70 -23.58
CA TRP A 315 7.35 -18.00 -23.90
C TRP A 315 8.41 -19.10 -23.94
N GLU A 316 9.54 -18.87 -24.60
CA GLU A 316 10.68 -19.79 -24.60
C GLU A 316 11.15 -20.10 -23.17
N TRP A 317 11.22 -19.10 -22.31
CA TRP A 317 11.60 -19.31 -20.91
C TRP A 317 10.56 -20.17 -20.17
N PHE A 318 9.27 -20.00 -20.45
CA PHE A 318 8.23 -20.83 -19.85
C PHE A 318 8.30 -22.29 -20.29
N GLU A 319 8.58 -22.54 -21.54
CA GLU A 319 8.82 -23.89 -22.07
C GLU A 319 10.05 -24.56 -21.43
N ASN A 320 11.06 -23.78 -21.10
CA ASN A 320 12.26 -24.22 -20.40
C ASN A 320 12.13 -24.29 -18.87
N GLY A 321 10.93 -24.06 -18.33
CA GLY A 321 10.66 -24.26 -16.91
C GLY A 321 10.92 -23.05 -16.01
N ALA A 322 11.14 -21.85 -16.56
CA ALA A 322 11.37 -20.65 -15.78
C ALA A 322 10.21 -20.32 -14.83
N TYR A 323 10.54 -19.73 -13.69
CA TYR A 323 9.58 -19.21 -12.74
C TYR A 323 9.21 -17.76 -13.07
N PHE A 324 7.97 -17.38 -12.80
CA PHE A 324 7.48 -16.03 -12.99
C PHE A 324 6.91 -15.47 -11.67
N TYR A 325 7.41 -14.32 -11.28
CA TYR A 325 7.06 -13.65 -10.04
C TYR A 325 6.46 -12.28 -10.32
N ILE A 326 5.43 -11.92 -9.55
CA ILE A 326 4.84 -10.59 -9.60
C ILE A 326 4.62 -10.07 -8.18
N CYS A 327 5.04 -8.81 -7.94
CA CYS A 327 4.79 -8.10 -6.68
C CYS A 327 4.33 -6.66 -6.94
N GLY A 328 3.38 -6.18 -6.13
CA GLY A 328 2.86 -4.81 -6.18
C GLY A 328 1.34 -4.71 -6.25
N ASP A 329 0.82 -3.72 -6.98
CA ASP A 329 -0.62 -3.42 -7.02
C ASP A 329 -1.49 -4.58 -7.51
N LYS A 330 -2.41 -4.98 -6.62
CA LYS A 330 -3.38 -6.04 -6.88
C LYS A 330 -4.52 -5.61 -7.81
N THR A 331 -4.87 -4.33 -7.77
CA THR A 331 -6.12 -3.82 -8.35
C THR A 331 -6.04 -3.70 -9.85
N TYR A 332 -4.95 -3.16 -10.37
CA TYR A 332 -4.74 -2.91 -11.81
C TYR A 332 -3.57 -3.71 -12.34
N MET A 333 -2.37 -3.47 -11.84
CA MET A 333 -1.13 -4.04 -12.37
C MET A 333 -1.14 -5.58 -12.42
N ALA A 334 -1.55 -6.23 -11.33
CA ALA A 334 -1.56 -7.70 -11.30
C ALA A 334 -2.57 -8.31 -12.29
N LYS A 335 -3.67 -7.63 -12.56
CA LYS A 335 -4.66 -8.08 -13.56
C LYS A 335 -4.14 -7.90 -14.98
N ASP A 336 -3.50 -6.76 -15.24
CA ASP A 336 -2.98 -6.46 -16.56
C ASP A 336 -1.79 -7.36 -16.93
N VAL A 337 -0.89 -7.61 -15.98
CA VAL A 337 0.19 -8.60 -16.15
C VAL A 337 -0.37 -9.99 -16.37
N HIS A 338 -1.36 -10.41 -15.59
CA HIS A 338 -2.00 -11.71 -15.76
C HIS A 338 -2.60 -11.89 -17.16
N ARG A 339 -3.30 -10.85 -17.65
CA ARG A 339 -3.86 -10.84 -19.02
C ARG A 339 -2.73 -10.91 -20.05
N ALA A 340 -1.65 -10.15 -19.88
CA ALA A 340 -0.51 -10.17 -20.80
C ALA A 340 0.13 -11.57 -20.90
N LEU A 341 0.21 -12.33 -19.81
CA LEU A 341 0.72 -13.71 -19.83
C LEU A 341 -0.19 -14.64 -20.64
N ILE A 342 -1.51 -14.49 -20.52
CA ILE A 342 -2.47 -15.27 -21.33
C ILE A 342 -2.31 -14.91 -22.82
N GLU A 343 -2.20 -13.63 -23.16
CA GLU A 343 -2.00 -13.16 -24.53
C GLU A 343 -0.67 -13.69 -25.11
N ILE A 344 0.41 -13.73 -24.32
CA ILE A 344 1.68 -14.32 -24.71
C ILE A 344 1.55 -15.84 -25.02
N ALA A 345 0.81 -16.57 -24.20
CA ALA A 345 0.57 -18.00 -24.42
C ALA A 345 -0.27 -18.24 -25.69
N ILE A 346 -1.23 -17.36 -26.00
CA ILE A 346 -1.99 -17.43 -27.27
C ILE A 346 -1.07 -17.15 -28.46
N GLU A 347 -0.35 -16.02 -28.43
CA GLU A 347 0.39 -15.52 -29.59
C GLU A 347 1.62 -16.37 -29.89
N HIS A 348 2.38 -16.74 -28.87
CA HIS A 348 3.67 -17.43 -29.02
C HIS A 348 3.61 -18.92 -28.69
N GLY A 349 2.67 -19.35 -27.83
CA GLY A 349 2.40 -20.75 -27.55
C GLY A 349 1.41 -21.42 -28.52
N GLY A 350 0.77 -20.64 -29.39
CA GLY A 350 -0.21 -21.16 -30.34
C GLY A 350 -1.47 -21.75 -29.68
N MET A 351 -1.77 -21.33 -28.46
CA MET A 351 -2.88 -21.86 -27.67
C MET A 351 -4.20 -21.16 -28.02
N SER A 352 -5.31 -21.84 -27.81
CA SER A 352 -6.62 -21.18 -27.72
C SER A 352 -6.68 -20.32 -26.47
N GLU A 353 -7.61 -19.35 -26.38
CA GLU A 353 -7.79 -18.52 -25.17
C GLU A 353 -8.12 -19.39 -23.95
N GLU A 354 -8.91 -20.44 -24.09
CA GLU A 354 -9.26 -21.39 -23.04
C GLU A 354 -8.02 -22.15 -22.54
N ASP A 355 -7.22 -22.71 -23.48
CA ASP A 355 -6.01 -23.45 -23.15
C ASP A 355 -4.94 -22.56 -22.54
N ALA A 356 -4.76 -21.33 -23.02
CA ALA A 356 -3.82 -20.35 -22.49
C ALA A 356 -4.21 -19.94 -21.06
N THR A 357 -5.50 -19.67 -20.82
CA THR A 357 -6.02 -19.39 -19.47
C THR A 357 -5.78 -20.57 -18.54
N HIS A 358 -6.08 -21.79 -19.00
CA HIS A 358 -5.82 -23.01 -18.23
C HIS A 358 -4.33 -23.19 -17.93
N PHE A 359 -3.47 -22.97 -18.92
CA PHE A 359 -2.02 -23.07 -18.75
C PHE A 359 -1.51 -22.10 -17.68
N ILE A 360 -1.88 -20.83 -17.73
CA ILE A 360 -1.43 -19.83 -16.77
C ILE A 360 -2.04 -20.07 -15.38
N GLU A 361 -3.36 -20.29 -15.27
CA GLU A 361 -4.05 -20.34 -13.97
C GLU A 361 -4.00 -21.70 -13.28
N LYS A 362 -3.95 -22.80 -14.05
CA LYS A 362 -3.95 -24.14 -13.50
C LYS A 362 -2.55 -24.73 -13.52
N THR A 363 -1.95 -24.81 -14.71
CA THR A 363 -0.65 -25.49 -14.86
C THR A 363 0.46 -24.71 -14.16
N MET A 364 0.70 -23.45 -14.56
CA MET A 364 1.81 -22.67 -13.96
C MET A 364 1.55 -22.26 -12.52
N MET A 365 0.34 -21.75 -12.20
CA MET A 365 0.09 -21.18 -10.88
C MET A 365 -0.20 -22.24 -9.81
N LYS A 366 -0.98 -23.29 -10.12
CA LYS A 366 -1.46 -24.24 -9.10
C LYS A 366 -0.69 -25.56 -9.09
N GLU A 367 -0.46 -26.17 -10.25
CA GLU A 367 0.14 -27.48 -10.35
C GLU A 367 1.66 -27.41 -10.24
N GLN A 368 2.30 -26.61 -11.09
CA GLN A 368 3.75 -26.44 -11.13
C GLN A 368 4.27 -25.42 -10.11
N LYS A 369 3.39 -24.52 -9.63
CA LYS A 369 3.74 -23.44 -8.69
C LYS A 369 4.91 -22.57 -9.17
N ARG A 370 4.93 -22.28 -10.48
CA ARG A 370 5.95 -21.46 -11.14
C ARG A 370 5.49 -20.02 -11.43
N TYR A 371 4.20 -19.72 -11.28
CA TYR A 371 3.66 -18.36 -11.33
C TYR A 371 3.21 -17.95 -9.93
N LEU A 372 4.04 -17.12 -9.28
CA LEU A 372 3.91 -16.75 -7.88
C LEU A 372 3.59 -15.26 -7.73
N ARG A 373 2.74 -14.93 -6.77
CA ARG A 373 2.18 -13.59 -6.63
C ARG A 373 2.24 -13.13 -5.18
N ASP A 374 2.83 -11.94 -4.97
CA ASP A 374 2.79 -11.19 -3.72
C ASP A 374 2.19 -9.81 -4.02
N VAL A 375 0.83 -9.73 -4.02
CA VAL A 375 0.09 -8.53 -4.45
C VAL A 375 -0.86 -8.04 -3.36
N TYR A 376 -0.88 -6.74 -3.12
CA TYR A 376 -1.55 -6.05 -2.01
C TYR A 376 -2.36 -4.83 -2.45
#